data_21c4011c0c9ee1573b76a60c899f0d15
#
_entry.id   21c4011c0c9ee1573b76a60c899f0d15
#
_cell.length_a   1.000
_cell.length_b   1.000
_cell.length_c   1.000
_cell.angle_alpha   90.00
_cell.angle_beta   90.00
_cell.angle_gamma   90.00
#
_symmetry.space_group_name_H-M   'P 1'
#
loop_
_entity.id
_entity.type
_entity.pdbx_description
1 polymer ?
#
loop_
_entity_poly.entity_id
_entity_poly.type
_entity_poly.pdbx_seq_one_letter_code
_entity_poly.pdbx_strand_id
1 'polypeptide(L)'
;MFRRWGFDLIACFGSALRAIGLVTLSLLLTLTAANAERRVALVLGNSQYQHAPALTNPVRDAQAVADRLEKLDFEVVSGFDLTKLQTQTTIAQFAKQVRGADIALFFYAGHGLQVSGSNYLLPVDAALEDETSLDFEAVPVEFVLRQMSRETSIRLIFLDACRDNPLAEMLAKTAGVKGARSGLAEIPIENGGAGTLVAFSTSPNQVAYDGSSEHSPFTSALLAHIGASNVSITDAMNMVTADVFKATAGKQRPWINVSLTTEVVLHRVDLNAPLIVGEATAPQQAEDGSDGRNATANSSGDDEAQLALNVLRQKIPKLASDDPIFFDRPVDFGDPKIDGKSIAELITGKPLFTPVEGLDKAVWQGKHCNGCHEWDKVRLCEQAKNFAANDISVLRLQHPLGTRFKVALAKWAQGGCK
;
A
#
# COMPACT_ATOMS: atom_id res chain seq x y z
N MET A 1 -21.65 27.69 -74.97
CA MET A 1 -22.50 27.02 -73.95
C MET A 1 -21.66 26.00 -73.18
N PHE A 2 -20.44 26.36 -72.67
CA PHE A 2 -19.51 25.46 -72.03
C PHE A 2 -18.72 26.15 -70.90
N ARG A 3 -19.39 26.73 -69.88
CA ARG A 3 -18.62 27.43 -68.83
C ARG A 3 -19.27 27.40 -67.43
N ARG A 4 -20.12 26.41 -67.12
CA ARG A 4 -20.81 26.33 -65.81
C ARG A 4 -20.69 25.06 -65.03
N TRP A 5 -19.96 24.04 -65.51
CA TRP A 5 -19.87 22.72 -64.86
C TRP A 5 -18.60 22.47 -64.04
N GLY A 6 -17.64 23.42 -64.02
CA GLY A 6 -16.35 23.24 -63.32
C GLY A 6 -16.33 23.67 -61.85
N PHE A 7 -17.29 24.51 -61.41
CA PHE A 7 -17.25 25.07 -60.05
C PHE A 7 -17.95 24.19 -59.00
N ASP A 8 -18.95 23.39 -59.37
CA ASP A 8 -19.68 22.60 -58.43
C ASP A 8 -18.96 21.30 -57.99
N LEU A 9 -18.07 20.78 -58.83
CA LEU A 9 -17.24 19.59 -58.47
C LEU A 9 -16.18 19.91 -57.40
N ILE A 10 -15.60 21.08 -57.44
CA ILE A 10 -14.52 21.50 -56.48
C ILE A 10 -15.14 21.77 -55.10
N ALA A 11 -16.36 22.32 -55.04
CA ALA A 11 -17.07 22.55 -53.77
C ALA A 11 -17.50 21.24 -53.09
N CYS A 12 -17.92 20.24 -53.85
CA CYS A 12 -18.28 18.91 -53.31
C CYS A 12 -17.09 18.12 -52.79
N PHE A 13 -15.91 18.21 -53.45
CA PHE A 13 -14.69 17.56 -52.97
C PHE A 13 -14.13 18.19 -51.67
N GLY A 14 -14.24 19.53 -51.55
CA GLY A 14 -13.80 20.25 -50.34
C GLY A 14 -14.62 19.94 -49.09
N SER A 15 -15.95 19.74 -49.23
CA SER A 15 -16.84 19.36 -48.15
C SER A 15 -16.68 17.91 -47.73
N ALA A 16 -16.45 16.98 -48.67
CA ALA A 16 -16.19 15.58 -48.40
C ALA A 16 -14.84 15.37 -47.63
N LEU A 17 -13.77 16.07 -48.02
CA LEU A 17 -12.50 16.03 -47.30
C LEU A 17 -12.58 16.62 -45.88
N ARG A 18 -13.39 17.69 -45.66
CA ARG A 18 -13.62 18.24 -44.30
C ARG A 18 -14.44 17.29 -43.43
N ALA A 19 -15.43 16.61 -43.98
CA ALA A 19 -16.24 15.63 -43.26
C ALA A 19 -15.39 14.40 -42.87
N ILE A 20 -14.52 13.90 -43.75
CA ILE A 20 -13.60 12.79 -43.46
C ILE A 20 -12.57 13.22 -42.41
N GLY A 21 -12.00 14.43 -42.47
CA GLY A 21 -11.08 14.96 -41.48
C GLY A 21 -11.72 15.12 -40.08
N LEU A 22 -12.96 15.51 -39.97
CA LEU A 22 -13.72 15.62 -38.73
C LEU A 22 -14.07 14.25 -38.12
N VAL A 23 -14.43 13.27 -38.96
CA VAL A 23 -14.73 11.89 -38.51
C VAL A 23 -13.44 11.19 -38.02
N THR A 24 -12.30 11.37 -38.72
CA THR A 24 -11.01 10.79 -38.28
C THR A 24 -10.49 11.46 -37.00
N LEU A 25 -10.65 12.77 -36.83
CA LEU A 25 -10.29 13.48 -35.61
C LEU A 25 -11.18 13.06 -34.42
N SER A 26 -12.48 12.85 -34.66
CA SER A 26 -13.40 12.34 -33.64
C SER A 26 -13.10 10.90 -33.26
N LEU A 27 -12.66 10.05 -34.20
CA LEU A 27 -12.29 8.66 -33.93
C LEU A 27 -10.94 8.55 -33.19
N LEU A 28 -10.01 9.48 -33.41
CA LEU A 28 -8.74 9.56 -32.67
C LEU A 28 -8.92 10.05 -31.22
N LEU A 29 -9.93 10.86 -30.93
CA LEU A 29 -10.26 11.33 -29.59
C LEU A 29 -10.90 10.26 -28.70
N THR A 30 -11.42 9.16 -29.25
CA THR A 30 -12.05 8.08 -28.48
C THR A 30 -11.07 6.98 -28.07
N LEU A 31 -9.79 7.04 -28.47
CA LEU A 31 -8.80 5.97 -28.26
C LEU A 31 -7.95 6.12 -26.99
N THR A 32 -8.17 7.13 -26.17
CA THR A 32 -7.53 7.25 -24.86
C THR A 32 -8.51 7.06 -23.72
N ALA A 33 -9.26 5.96 -23.72
CA ALA A 33 -9.76 5.44 -22.47
C ALA A 33 -8.52 4.90 -21.75
N ALA A 34 -7.90 5.69 -20.88
CA ALA A 34 -6.99 5.18 -19.88
C ALA A 34 -7.74 4.07 -19.17
N ASN A 35 -7.33 2.81 -19.37
CA ASN A 35 -7.87 1.70 -18.58
C ASN A 35 -7.53 2.04 -17.12
N ALA A 36 -8.54 2.44 -16.35
CA ALA A 36 -8.38 2.60 -14.93
C ALA A 36 -7.92 1.24 -14.38
N GLU A 37 -6.87 1.25 -13.56
CA GLU A 37 -6.33 0.06 -12.92
C GLU A 37 -7.43 -0.62 -12.12
N ARG A 38 -7.80 -1.85 -12.52
CA ARG A 38 -8.87 -2.59 -11.88
C ARG A 38 -8.37 -3.32 -10.64
N ARG A 39 -8.99 -3.06 -9.49
CA ARG A 39 -8.57 -3.55 -8.19
C ARG A 39 -9.70 -4.35 -7.55
N VAL A 40 -9.40 -5.55 -7.07
CA VAL A 40 -10.39 -6.42 -6.41
C VAL A 40 -9.83 -6.92 -5.09
N ALA A 41 -10.63 -6.87 -4.03
CA ALA A 41 -10.24 -7.31 -2.70
C ALA A 41 -11.17 -8.40 -2.16
N LEU A 42 -10.59 -9.35 -1.44
CA LEU A 42 -11.28 -10.27 -0.52
C LEU A 42 -10.95 -9.86 0.90
N VAL A 43 -11.97 -9.59 1.70
CA VAL A 43 -11.82 -9.17 3.10
C VAL A 43 -12.64 -10.09 4.00
N LEU A 44 -11.96 -10.83 4.87
CA LEU A 44 -12.59 -11.78 5.80
C LEU A 44 -12.25 -11.46 7.24
N GLY A 45 -13.27 -11.53 8.14
CA GLY A 45 -13.09 -11.31 9.57
C GLY A 45 -13.93 -12.26 10.40
N ASN A 46 -13.30 -13.04 11.29
CA ASN A 46 -13.98 -14.01 12.14
C ASN A 46 -13.72 -13.74 13.62
N SER A 47 -14.77 -13.48 14.38
CA SER A 47 -14.77 -13.17 15.81
C SER A 47 -15.48 -14.22 16.65
N GLN A 48 -16.66 -14.71 16.22
CA GLN A 48 -17.59 -15.50 17.01
C GLN A 48 -17.41 -17.01 16.78
N TYR A 49 -16.31 -17.56 17.28
CA TYR A 49 -15.99 -18.99 17.15
C TYR A 49 -16.88 -19.85 18.06
N GLN A 50 -17.36 -20.99 17.53
CA GLN A 50 -18.20 -21.91 18.27
C GLN A 50 -17.38 -22.85 19.17
N HIS A 51 -16.15 -23.19 18.79
CA HIS A 51 -15.29 -24.16 19.47
C HIS A 51 -13.94 -23.57 19.92
N ALA A 52 -13.76 -22.25 19.80
CA ALA A 52 -12.59 -21.52 20.27
C ALA A 52 -13.02 -20.23 20.98
N PRO A 53 -12.15 -19.60 21.78
CA PRO A 53 -12.44 -18.31 22.37
C PRO A 53 -12.79 -17.26 21.31
N ALA A 54 -13.85 -16.49 21.58
CA ALA A 54 -14.21 -15.35 20.73
C ALA A 54 -13.11 -14.28 20.76
N LEU A 55 -12.93 -13.60 19.63
CA LEU A 55 -12.01 -12.47 19.48
C LEU A 55 -12.79 -11.16 19.45
N THR A 56 -12.18 -10.08 19.94
CA THR A 56 -12.88 -8.81 20.10
C THR A 56 -12.92 -8.00 18.81
N ASN A 57 -11.81 -7.96 18.06
CA ASN A 57 -11.59 -6.98 16.99
C ASN A 57 -11.78 -7.51 15.55
N PRO A 58 -11.60 -8.78 15.18
CA PRO A 58 -11.45 -9.20 13.78
C PRO A 58 -12.56 -8.77 12.84
N VAL A 59 -13.83 -8.82 13.26
CA VAL A 59 -14.96 -8.38 12.41
C VAL A 59 -14.91 -6.86 12.20
N ARG A 60 -14.62 -6.07 13.24
CA ARG A 60 -14.49 -4.61 13.12
C ARG A 60 -13.28 -4.23 12.28
N ASP A 61 -12.17 -4.93 12.45
CA ASP A 61 -10.95 -4.75 11.68
C ASP A 61 -11.19 -4.99 10.20
N ALA A 62 -11.81 -6.13 9.88
CA ALA A 62 -12.15 -6.47 8.50
C ALA A 62 -13.13 -5.47 7.88
N GLN A 63 -14.12 -5.00 8.63
CA GLN A 63 -15.09 -4.01 8.17
C GLN A 63 -14.40 -2.67 7.86
N ALA A 64 -13.57 -2.17 8.77
CA ALA A 64 -12.84 -0.92 8.56
C ALA A 64 -11.84 -1.01 7.39
N VAL A 65 -11.20 -2.17 7.19
CA VAL A 65 -10.34 -2.41 6.02
C VAL A 65 -11.16 -2.46 4.74
N ALA A 66 -12.33 -3.11 4.72
CA ALA A 66 -13.22 -3.12 3.56
C ALA A 66 -13.63 -1.69 3.16
N ASP A 67 -14.13 -0.89 4.12
CA ASP A 67 -14.52 0.51 3.90
C ASP A 67 -13.33 1.38 3.40
N ARG A 68 -12.12 1.09 3.89
CA ARG A 68 -10.91 1.79 3.43
C ARG A 68 -10.53 1.42 2.02
N LEU A 69 -10.64 0.14 1.65
CA LEU A 69 -10.33 -0.35 0.31
C LEU A 69 -11.34 0.14 -0.73
N GLU A 70 -12.63 0.23 -0.39
CA GLU A 70 -13.64 0.85 -1.27
C GLU A 70 -13.29 2.31 -1.60
N LYS A 71 -12.81 3.09 -0.60
CA LYS A 71 -12.31 4.46 -0.82
C LYS A 71 -11.02 4.53 -1.64
N LEU A 72 -10.36 3.40 -1.87
CA LEU A 72 -9.18 3.24 -2.72
C LEU A 72 -9.51 2.56 -4.05
N ASP A 73 -10.78 2.63 -4.46
CA ASP A 73 -11.30 2.12 -5.73
C ASP A 73 -11.16 0.59 -5.90
N PHE A 74 -11.20 -0.17 -4.79
CA PHE A 74 -11.31 -1.63 -4.86
C PHE A 74 -12.77 -2.08 -4.96
N GLU A 75 -13.03 -3.05 -5.84
CA GLU A 75 -14.22 -3.88 -5.78
C GLU A 75 -14.05 -4.88 -4.62
N VAL A 76 -14.81 -4.71 -3.51
CA VAL A 76 -14.61 -5.51 -2.30
C VAL A 76 -15.61 -6.65 -2.21
N VAL A 77 -15.11 -7.88 -2.00
CA VAL A 77 -15.88 -9.04 -1.57
C VAL A 77 -15.57 -9.25 -0.11
N SER A 78 -16.53 -9.04 0.77
CA SER A 78 -16.34 -9.18 2.22
C SER A 78 -17.19 -10.30 2.82
N GLY A 79 -16.74 -10.81 3.97
CA GLY A 79 -17.48 -11.78 4.74
C GLY A 79 -17.04 -11.81 6.21
N PHE A 80 -18.01 -11.88 7.12
CA PHE A 80 -17.79 -11.76 8.55
C PHE A 80 -18.46 -12.91 9.30
N ASP A 81 -17.74 -13.49 10.27
CA ASP A 81 -18.19 -14.64 11.08
C ASP A 81 -18.69 -15.80 10.22
N LEU A 82 -17.92 -16.17 9.22
CA LEU A 82 -18.32 -17.16 8.23
C LEU A 82 -18.04 -18.60 8.69
N THR A 83 -19.02 -19.48 8.48
CA THR A 83 -18.81 -20.93 8.49
C THR A 83 -17.91 -21.37 7.33
N LYS A 84 -17.43 -22.61 7.37
CA LYS A 84 -16.61 -23.20 6.31
C LYS A 84 -17.27 -23.06 4.92
N LEU A 85 -18.55 -23.44 4.82
CA LEU A 85 -19.30 -23.39 3.56
C LEU A 85 -19.46 -21.95 3.06
N GLN A 86 -19.75 -21.00 3.95
CA GLN A 86 -19.88 -19.59 3.62
C GLN A 86 -18.53 -19.00 3.18
N THR A 87 -17.44 -19.34 3.88
CA THR A 87 -16.08 -18.92 3.50
C THR A 87 -15.73 -19.41 2.09
N GLN A 88 -15.98 -20.69 1.78
CA GLN A 88 -15.73 -21.23 0.44
C GLN A 88 -16.58 -20.54 -0.64
N THR A 89 -17.85 -20.22 -0.33
CA THR A 89 -18.75 -19.51 -1.25
C THR A 89 -18.25 -18.08 -1.52
N THR A 90 -17.82 -17.38 -0.48
CA THR A 90 -17.26 -16.02 -0.59
C THR A 90 -15.95 -16.01 -1.40
N ILE A 91 -15.06 -16.99 -1.16
CA ILE A 91 -13.85 -17.15 -1.98
C ILE A 91 -14.20 -17.48 -3.43
N ALA A 92 -15.22 -18.28 -3.69
CA ALA A 92 -15.67 -18.60 -5.05
C ALA A 92 -16.28 -17.36 -5.76
N GLN A 93 -16.94 -16.47 -5.04
CA GLN A 93 -17.39 -15.16 -5.55
C GLN A 93 -16.20 -14.28 -5.90
N PHE A 94 -15.25 -14.14 -5.00
CA PHE A 94 -14.00 -13.42 -5.24
C PHE A 94 -13.25 -13.95 -6.46
N ALA A 95 -13.11 -15.28 -6.59
CA ALA A 95 -12.45 -15.92 -7.72
C ALA A 95 -13.10 -15.61 -9.09
N LYS A 96 -14.40 -15.27 -9.11
CA LYS A 96 -15.07 -14.81 -10.32
C LYS A 96 -14.79 -13.33 -10.60
N GLN A 97 -14.78 -12.50 -9.54
CA GLN A 97 -14.58 -11.05 -9.67
C GLN A 97 -13.12 -10.69 -9.96
N VAL A 98 -12.15 -11.42 -9.43
CA VAL A 98 -10.73 -11.12 -9.59
C VAL A 98 -10.21 -11.31 -11.03
N ARG A 99 -11.00 -11.91 -11.92
CA ARG A 99 -10.61 -12.12 -13.32
C ARG A 99 -10.38 -10.81 -14.04
N GLY A 100 -9.18 -10.67 -14.62
CA GLY A 100 -8.79 -9.46 -15.33
C GLY A 100 -8.55 -8.25 -14.43
N ALA A 101 -8.38 -8.44 -13.13
CA ALA A 101 -7.91 -7.39 -12.23
C ALA A 101 -6.40 -7.18 -12.36
N ASP A 102 -5.93 -5.94 -12.25
CA ASP A 102 -4.51 -5.59 -12.22
C ASP A 102 -3.93 -5.87 -10.83
N ILE A 103 -4.69 -5.54 -9.77
CA ILE A 103 -4.33 -5.78 -8.38
C ILE A 103 -5.38 -6.64 -7.69
N ALA A 104 -4.95 -7.73 -7.06
CA ALA A 104 -5.74 -8.49 -6.11
C ALA A 104 -5.22 -8.26 -4.68
N LEU A 105 -6.14 -8.02 -3.74
CA LEU A 105 -5.82 -7.89 -2.33
C LEU A 105 -6.59 -8.92 -1.52
N PHE A 106 -5.93 -9.54 -0.54
CA PHE A 106 -6.55 -10.41 0.43
C PHE A 106 -6.22 -9.92 1.84
N PHE A 107 -7.25 -9.66 2.64
CA PHE A 107 -7.15 -9.36 4.05
C PHE A 107 -7.91 -10.40 4.87
N TYR A 108 -7.28 -10.88 5.93
CA TYR A 108 -7.92 -11.77 6.91
C TYR A 108 -7.59 -11.32 8.32
N ALA A 109 -8.62 -11.26 9.17
CA ALA A 109 -8.48 -11.09 10.61
C ALA A 109 -9.22 -12.23 11.33
N GLY A 110 -8.57 -12.90 12.31
CA GLY A 110 -9.17 -14.02 13.03
C GLY A 110 -8.15 -15.05 13.50
N HIS A 111 -8.65 -16.20 13.95
CA HIS A 111 -7.79 -17.32 14.30
C HIS A 111 -7.17 -17.97 13.05
N GLY A 112 -5.88 -18.21 13.12
CA GLY A 112 -5.13 -18.99 12.14
C GLY A 112 -4.20 -19.98 12.82
N LEU A 113 -3.80 -20.99 12.10
CA LEU A 113 -2.81 -21.97 12.57
C LEU A 113 -1.95 -22.46 11.42
N GLN A 114 -0.79 -23.00 11.77
CA GLN A 114 0.03 -23.72 10.81
C GLN A 114 0.15 -25.20 11.20
N VAL A 115 0.13 -26.06 10.18
CA VAL A 115 0.43 -27.48 10.33
C VAL A 115 1.40 -27.87 9.22
N SER A 116 2.55 -28.43 9.59
CA SER A 116 3.58 -28.89 8.64
C SER A 116 4.00 -27.84 7.59
N GLY A 117 3.98 -26.58 7.97
CA GLY A 117 4.37 -25.45 7.09
C GLY A 117 3.24 -24.86 6.25
N SER A 118 2.05 -25.46 6.25
CA SER A 118 0.86 -24.92 5.59
C SER A 118 0.06 -24.03 6.55
N ASN A 119 -0.49 -22.95 6.04
CA ASN A 119 -1.28 -21.97 6.80
C ASN A 119 -2.78 -22.21 6.60
N TYR A 120 -3.53 -22.15 7.68
CA TYR A 120 -4.98 -22.39 7.70
C TYR A 120 -5.70 -21.22 8.37
N LEU A 121 -6.77 -20.76 7.73
CA LEU A 121 -7.74 -19.83 8.29
C LEU A 121 -8.86 -20.63 8.93
N LEU A 122 -9.32 -20.19 10.09
CA LEU A 122 -10.39 -20.87 10.80
C LEU A 122 -11.74 -20.22 10.56
N PRO A 123 -12.71 -20.94 9.95
CA PRO A 123 -14.11 -20.59 9.99
C PRO A 123 -14.65 -20.65 11.40
N VAL A 124 -15.78 -19.97 11.68
CA VAL A 124 -16.33 -19.90 13.03
C VAL A 124 -16.87 -21.24 13.57
N ASP A 125 -17.19 -22.18 12.69
CA ASP A 125 -17.69 -23.52 13.01
C ASP A 125 -16.61 -24.61 13.07
N ALA A 126 -15.33 -24.27 12.91
CA ALA A 126 -14.23 -25.23 13.00
C ALA A 126 -14.04 -25.74 14.43
N ALA A 127 -14.09 -27.06 14.61
CA ALA A 127 -13.86 -27.75 15.89
C ALA A 127 -12.44 -28.35 15.98
N LEU A 128 -11.91 -28.85 14.87
CA LEU A 128 -10.54 -29.38 14.71
C LEU A 128 -10.20 -30.49 15.72
N GLU A 129 -11.01 -31.51 15.78
CA GLU A 129 -10.83 -32.61 16.73
C GLU A 129 -9.61 -33.49 16.45
N ASP A 130 -9.20 -33.58 15.14
CA ASP A 130 -8.05 -34.37 14.69
C ASP A 130 -7.40 -33.77 13.46
N GLU A 131 -6.33 -34.42 12.94
CA GLU A 131 -5.59 -33.94 11.74
C GLU A 131 -6.49 -33.99 10.49
N THR A 132 -7.40 -34.95 10.38
CA THR A 132 -8.29 -35.08 9.23
C THR A 132 -9.30 -33.93 9.19
N SER A 133 -9.69 -33.39 10.33
CA SER A 133 -10.58 -32.24 10.45
C SER A 133 -10.03 -30.98 9.76
N LEU A 134 -8.71 -30.83 9.64
CA LEU A 134 -8.10 -29.70 8.92
C LEU A 134 -8.58 -29.58 7.48
N ASP A 135 -8.67 -30.69 6.75
CA ASP A 135 -9.08 -30.71 5.36
C ASP A 135 -10.56 -30.32 5.18
N PHE A 136 -11.38 -30.68 6.15
CA PHE A 136 -12.83 -30.46 6.08
C PHE A 136 -13.30 -29.18 6.78
N GLU A 137 -12.60 -28.70 7.79
CA GLU A 137 -13.07 -27.62 8.65
C GLU A 137 -12.23 -26.34 8.50
N ALA A 138 -10.93 -26.41 8.20
CA ALA A 138 -10.08 -25.25 7.99
C ALA A 138 -9.94 -24.88 6.51
N VAL A 139 -9.57 -23.63 6.20
CA VAL A 139 -9.36 -23.15 4.84
C VAL A 139 -7.86 -22.88 4.64
N PRO A 140 -7.17 -23.64 3.78
CA PRO A 140 -5.77 -23.35 3.46
C PRO A 140 -5.63 -21.95 2.83
N VAL A 141 -4.69 -21.14 3.31
CA VAL A 141 -4.40 -19.82 2.73
C VAL A 141 -4.02 -19.95 1.25
N GLU A 142 -3.28 -20.99 0.90
CA GLU A 142 -2.87 -21.30 -0.47
C GLU A 142 -4.07 -21.48 -1.42
N PHE A 143 -5.25 -21.85 -0.90
CA PHE A 143 -6.47 -21.92 -1.72
C PHE A 143 -6.88 -20.54 -2.24
N VAL A 144 -6.80 -19.49 -1.41
CA VAL A 144 -7.06 -18.10 -1.81
C VAL A 144 -5.96 -17.61 -2.74
N LEU A 145 -4.70 -17.85 -2.40
CA LEU A 145 -3.55 -17.39 -3.18
C LEU A 145 -3.57 -17.94 -4.61
N ARG A 146 -3.96 -19.21 -4.79
CA ARG A 146 -4.11 -19.80 -6.13
C ARG A 146 -5.18 -19.10 -6.99
N GLN A 147 -6.24 -18.55 -6.39
CA GLN A 147 -7.23 -17.79 -7.15
C GLN A 147 -6.64 -16.45 -7.62
N MET A 148 -5.87 -15.78 -6.76
CA MET A 148 -5.19 -14.54 -7.11
C MET A 148 -4.11 -14.77 -8.17
N SER A 149 -3.24 -15.77 -8.00
CA SER A 149 -2.09 -16.04 -8.87
C SER A 149 -2.47 -16.39 -10.32
N ARG A 150 -3.68 -16.91 -10.55
CA ARG A 150 -4.16 -17.25 -11.89
C ARG A 150 -4.61 -16.05 -12.69
N GLU A 151 -5.04 -14.99 -12.02
CA GLU A 151 -5.81 -13.93 -12.63
C GLU A 151 -5.12 -12.56 -12.58
N THR A 152 -4.17 -12.35 -11.64
CA THR A 152 -3.56 -11.03 -11.40
C THR A 152 -2.05 -11.09 -11.36
N SER A 153 -1.43 -9.98 -11.80
CA SER A 153 0.02 -9.82 -11.74
C SER A 153 0.51 -9.28 -10.40
N ILE A 154 -0.27 -8.43 -9.71
CA ILE A 154 0.06 -7.85 -8.41
C ILE A 154 -0.86 -8.44 -7.33
N ARG A 155 -0.25 -9.01 -6.29
CA ARG A 155 -0.97 -9.66 -5.19
C ARG A 155 -0.52 -9.08 -3.85
N LEU A 156 -1.49 -8.58 -3.09
CA LEU A 156 -1.26 -7.99 -1.76
C LEU A 156 -2.00 -8.84 -0.73
N ILE A 157 -1.29 -9.38 0.24
CA ILE A 157 -1.84 -10.28 1.25
C ILE A 157 -1.54 -9.73 2.64
N PHE A 158 -2.57 -9.52 3.44
CA PHE A 158 -2.49 -9.01 4.81
C PHE A 158 -3.17 -10.00 5.76
N LEU A 159 -2.40 -10.58 6.68
CA LEU A 159 -2.86 -11.60 7.60
C LEU A 159 -2.74 -11.10 9.04
N ASP A 160 -3.86 -10.63 9.57
CA ASP A 160 -4.00 -10.25 10.98
C ASP A 160 -4.59 -11.42 11.77
N ALA A 161 -3.78 -12.47 11.88
CA ALA A 161 -4.18 -13.71 12.53
C ALA A 161 -3.42 -13.89 13.84
N CYS A 162 -4.16 -14.04 14.93
CA CYS A 162 -3.62 -14.33 16.26
C CYS A 162 -2.91 -15.67 16.28
N ARG A 163 -1.79 -15.72 17.01
CA ARG A 163 -0.91 -16.89 17.07
C ARG A 163 -1.08 -17.72 18.34
N ASP A 164 -1.77 -17.23 19.37
CA ASP A 164 -2.24 -18.03 20.49
C ASP A 164 -3.59 -18.64 20.15
N ASN A 165 -3.54 -19.74 19.39
CA ASN A 165 -4.73 -20.48 19.04
C ASN A 165 -4.82 -21.74 19.92
N PRO A 166 -5.79 -21.80 20.85
CA PRO A 166 -5.99 -22.98 21.71
C PRO A 166 -6.23 -24.26 20.91
N LEU A 167 -6.84 -24.13 19.71
CA LEU A 167 -7.06 -25.28 18.82
C LEU A 167 -5.74 -25.85 18.27
N ALA A 168 -4.73 -25.03 18.03
CA ALA A 168 -3.40 -25.52 17.64
C ALA A 168 -2.74 -26.31 18.77
N GLU A 169 -2.88 -25.84 20.02
CA GLU A 169 -2.40 -26.60 21.19
C GLU A 169 -3.17 -27.89 21.41
N MET A 170 -4.50 -27.87 21.23
CA MET A 170 -5.33 -29.03 21.32
C MET A 170 -4.96 -30.08 20.27
N LEU A 171 -4.82 -29.69 19.00
CA LEU A 171 -4.36 -30.58 17.94
C LEU A 171 -2.98 -31.17 18.23
N ALA A 172 -2.04 -30.39 18.75
CA ALA A 172 -0.73 -30.90 19.11
C ALA A 172 -0.72 -31.85 20.27
N LYS A 173 -1.56 -31.61 21.31
CA LYS A 173 -1.60 -32.38 22.56
C LYS A 173 -2.53 -33.61 22.51
N THR A 174 -3.71 -33.45 21.92
CA THR A 174 -4.79 -34.44 21.98
C THR A 174 -4.80 -35.35 20.75
N ALA A 175 -4.62 -34.78 19.56
CA ALA A 175 -4.62 -35.55 18.31
C ALA A 175 -3.25 -36.05 17.88
N GLY A 176 -2.18 -35.68 18.60
CA GLY A 176 -0.80 -36.08 18.28
C GLY A 176 -0.27 -35.54 16.95
N VAL A 177 -0.90 -34.49 16.43
CA VAL A 177 -0.52 -33.86 15.15
C VAL A 177 0.87 -33.23 15.28
N LYS A 178 1.87 -33.92 14.76
CA LYS A 178 3.24 -33.44 14.77
C LYS A 178 3.36 -32.22 13.83
N GLY A 179 3.81 -31.10 14.38
CA GLY A 179 4.02 -29.88 13.59
C GLY A 179 2.86 -28.87 13.60
N ALA A 180 1.76 -29.15 14.33
CA ALA A 180 0.77 -28.12 14.64
C ALA A 180 1.39 -27.06 15.54
N ARG A 181 1.36 -25.80 15.12
CA ARG A 181 1.90 -24.66 15.86
C ARG A 181 0.92 -23.48 15.80
N SER A 182 0.86 -22.76 16.90
CA SER A 182 0.24 -21.44 16.88
C SER A 182 1.01 -20.52 15.95
N GLY A 183 0.29 -19.71 15.19
CA GLY A 183 0.84 -18.76 14.24
C GLY A 183 0.83 -19.26 12.82
N LEU A 184 1.28 -18.37 11.91
CA LEU A 184 1.36 -18.66 10.50
C LEU A 184 2.82 -18.89 10.09
N ALA A 185 3.02 -19.84 9.19
CA ALA A 185 4.31 -20.07 8.52
C ALA A 185 4.58 -18.98 7.49
N GLU A 186 5.84 -18.82 7.13
CA GLU A 186 6.21 -18.04 5.95
C GLU A 186 5.55 -18.63 4.70
N ILE A 187 4.94 -17.77 3.90
CA ILE A 187 4.35 -18.15 2.62
C ILE A 187 5.43 -18.02 1.55
N PRO A 188 5.81 -19.12 0.87
CA PRO A 188 6.74 -19.04 -0.24
C PRO A 188 6.16 -18.15 -1.35
N ILE A 189 6.92 -17.19 -1.81
CA ILE A 189 6.51 -16.32 -2.91
C ILE A 189 6.82 -17.04 -4.21
N GLU A 190 5.76 -17.43 -4.94
CA GLU A 190 5.92 -17.98 -6.28
C GLU A 190 6.35 -16.90 -7.28
N ASN A 191 7.33 -17.23 -8.11
CA ASN A 191 7.79 -16.35 -9.18
C ASN A 191 6.75 -16.30 -10.31
N GLY A 192 6.02 -15.18 -10.41
CA GLY A 192 5.05 -14.96 -11.49
C GLY A 192 4.37 -13.59 -11.40
N GLY A 193 4.15 -12.94 -12.54
CA GLY A 193 3.56 -11.60 -12.64
C GLY A 193 4.47 -10.47 -12.13
N ALA A 194 3.87 -9.31 -11.80
CA ALA A 194 4.58 -8.16 -11.24
C ALA A 194 4.91 -8.31 -9.75
N GLY A 195 4.53 -9.43 -9.12
CA GLY A 195 4.99 -9.82 -7.80
C GLY A 195 3.93 -9.87 -6.71
N THR A 196 4.40 -10.23 -5.53
CA THR A 196 3.56 -10.46 -4.36
C THR A 196 4.13 -9.74 -3.15
N LEU A 197 3.25 -9.17 -2.33
CA LEU A 197 3.56 -8.71 -0.97
C LEU A 197 2.71 -9.51 0.01
N VAL A 198 3.35 -10.15 0.98
CA VAL A 198 2.68 -10.82 2.10
C VAL A 198 3.10 -10.14 3.40
N ALA A 199 2.14 -9.63 4.13
CA ALA A 199 2.35 -9.02 5.43
C ALA A 199 1.60 -9.80 6.51
N PHE A 200 2.32 -10.22 7.52
CA PHE A 200 1.79 -10.84 8.72
C PHE A 200 1.80 -9.81 9.85
N SER A 201 0.77 -9.81 10.68
CA SER A 201 0.67 -8.90 11.82
C SER A 201 1.80 -9.04 12.84
N THR A 202 2.51 -10.18 12.83
CA THR A 202 3.67 -10.40 13.71
C THR A 202 4.69 -11.34 13.06
N SER A 203 5.92 -11.36 13.60
CA SER A 203 7.01 -12.23 13.13
C SER A 203 6.72 -13.72 13.33
N PRO A 204 7.32 -14.63 12.55
CA PRO A 204 7.18 -16.07 12.73
C PRO A 204 7.41 -16.50 14.18
N ASN A 205 6.53 -17.36 14.71
CA ASN A 205 6.55 -17.88 16.08
C ASN A 205 6.38 -16.81 17.20
N GLN A 206 5.81 -15.65 16.89
CA GLN A 206 5.45 -14.62 17.86
C GLN A 206 3.93 -14.46 17.93
N VAL A 207 3.43 -13.99 19.07
CA VAL A 207 2.00 -13.73 19.31
C VAL A 207 1.60 -12.39 18.68
N ALA A 208 0.47 -12.35 17.97
CA ALA A 208 -0.20 -11.10 17.60
C ALA A 208 -1.20 -10.75 18.71
N TYR A 209 -1.25 -9.48 19.08
CA TYR A 209 -2.19 -8.97 20.07
C TYR A 209 -3.47 -8.51 19.37
N ASP A 210 -4.62 -8.89 19.93
CA ASP A 210 -5.92 -8.35 19.50
C ASP A 210 -6.08 -6.87 19.91
N GLY A 211 -5.33 -6.47 20.95
CA GLY A 211 -5.36 -5.10 21.47
C GLY A 211 -6.57 -4.87 22.39
N SER A 212 -6.56 -3.71 23.05
CA SER A 212 -7.67 -3.23 23.92
C SER A 212 -8.39 -2.03 23.33
N SER A 213 -7.99 -1.58 22.14
CA SER A 213 -8.57 -0.46 21.38
C SER A 213 -9.67 -0.95 20.43
N GLU A 214 -10.19 -0.04 19.63
CA GLU A 214 -11.22 -0.33 18.60
C GLU A 214 -10.74 -1.36 17.57
N HIS A 215 -9.46 -1.32 17.24
CA HIS A 215 -8.80 -2.20 16.27
C HIS A 215 -7.56 -2.87 16.86
N SER A 216 -7.11 -3.95 16.26
CA SER A 216 -5.80 -4.54 16.54
C SER A 216 -4.68 -3.51 16.28
N PRO A 217 -3.51 -3.67 16.92
CA PRO A 217 -2.36 -2.80 16.63
C PRO A 217 -1.95 -2.82 15.15
N PHE A 218 -2.04 -3.98 14.49
CA PHE A 218 -1.70 -4.13 13.08
C PHE A 218 -2.72 -3.43 12.18
N THR A 219 -4.00 -3.69 12.38
CA THR A 219 -5.06 -3.09 11.56
C THR A 219 -5.15 -1.59 11.79
N SER A 220 -4.98 -1.07 13.02
CA SER A 220 -4.90 0.37 13.29
C SER A 220 -3.80 1.04 12.45
N ALA A 221 -2.61 0.47 12.44
CA ALA A 221 -1.49 1.00 11.67
C ALA A 221 -1.72 0.82 10.15
N LEU A 222 -2.29 -0.30 9.70
CA LEU A 222 -2.62 -0.54 8.29
C LEU A 222 -3.60 0.52 7.77
N LEU A 223 -4.68 0.80 8.49
CA LEU A 223 -5.67 1.81 8.13
C LEU A 223 -5.08 3.22 8.03
N ALA A 224 -4.10 3.55 8.87
CA ALA A 224 -3.41 4.83 8.83
C ALA A 224 -2.53 5.02 7.59
N HIS A 225 -1.97 3.94 7.04
CA HIS A 225 -0.92 4.05 6.03
C HIS A 225 -1.26 3.46 4.65
N ILE A 226 -2.17 2.49 4.54
CA ILE A 226 -2.46 1.77 3.28
C ILE A 226 -2.93 2.69 2.14
N GLY A 227 -3.60 3.77 2.46
CA GLY A 227 -4.08 4.77 1.50
C GLY A 227 -3.35 6.11 1.57
N ALA A 228 -2.11 6.14 2.06
CA ALA A 228 -1.32 7.36 2.07
C ALA A 228 -1.00 7.80 0.63
N SER A 229 -1.26 9.09 0.33
CA SER A 229 -1.09 9.65 -1.02
C SER A 229 0.35 9.53 -1.50
N ASN A 230 0.53 9.02 -2.72
CA ASN A 230 1.82 8.86 -3.39
C ASN A 230 2.86 8.08 -2.56
N VAL A 231 2.40 7.13 -1.73
CA VAL A 231 3.24 6.24 -0.93
C VAL A 231 3.19 4.85 -1.53
N SER A 232 4.35 4.25 -1.76
CA SER A 232 4.41 2.85 -2.19
C SER A 232 3.85 1.94 -1.09
N ILE A 233 3.23 0.82 -1.48
CA ILE A 233 2.73 -0.15 -0.49
C ILE A 233 3.86 -0.71 0.38
N THR A 234 5.07 -0.83 -0.15
CA THR A 234 6.24 -1.28 0.60
C THR A 234 6.63 -0.26 1.68
N ASP A 235 6.63 1.04 1.35
CA ASP A 235 6.90 2.09 2.33
C ASP A 235 5.78 2.20 3.36
N ALA A 236 4.51 2.08 2.93
CA ALA A 236 3.38 2.03 3.84
C ALA A 236 3.53 0.90 4.87
N MET A 237 3.97 -0.28 4.43
CA MET A 237 4.19 -1.41 5.33
C MET A 237 5.39 -1.23 6.28
N ASN A 238 6.42 -0.51 5.88
CA ASN A 238 7.50 -0.10 6.79
C ASN A 238 6.97 0.82 7.90
N MET A 239 6.06 1.75 7.55
CA MET A 239 5.41 2.63 8.53
C MET A 239 4.49 1.83 9.46
N VAL A 240 3.71 0.90 8.93
CA VAL A 240 2.88 -0.04 9.72
C VAL A 240 3.75 -0.79 10.73
N THR A 241 4.90 -1.33 10.28
CA THR A 241 5.81 -2.06 11.17
C THR A 241 6.33 -1.19 12.32
N ALA A 242 6.72 0.05 12.03
CA ALA A 242 7.20 0.99 13.04
C ALA A 242 6.11 1.35 14.07
N ASP A 243 4.89 1.61 13.61
CA ASP A 243 3.78 1.99 14.48
C ASP A 243 3.30 0.83 15.35
N VAL A 244 3.20 -0.39 14.81
CA VAL A 244 2.87 -1.59 15.59
C VAL A 244 3.94 -1.86 16.65
N PHE A 245 5.22 -1.79 16.27
CA PHE A 245 6.32 -2.00 17.22
C PHE A 245 6.27 -0.98 18.37
N LYS A 246 6.02 0.28 18.06
CA LYS A 246 5.87 1.35 19.05
C LYS A 246 4.63 1.14 19.91
N ALA A 247 3.45 0.89 19.32
CA ALA A 247 2.18 0.72 20.02
C ALA A 247 2.20 -0.46 21.00
N THR A 248 2.97 -1.51 20.68
CA THR A 248 3.09 -2.72 21.50
C THR A 248 4.32 -2.72 22.42
N ALA A 249 5.01 -1.58 22.58
CA ALA A 249 6.26 -1.46 23.35
C ALA A 249 7.30 -2.52 22.96
N GLY A 250 7.45 -2.77 21.65
CA GLY A 250 8.42 -3.71 21.08
C GLY A 250 8.00 -5.18 21.09
N LYS A 251 6.81 -5.52 21.61
CA LYS A 251 6.37 -6.91 21.76
C LYS A 251 5.86 -7.54 20.47
N GLN A 252 5.33 -6.74 19.54
CA GLN A 252 4.83 -7.22 18.24
C GLN A 252 5.56 -6.51 17.11
N ARG A 253 6.07 -7.30 16.16
CA ARG A 253 6.74 -6.80 14.96
C ARG A 253 6.13 -7.46 13.73
N PRO A 254 5.42 -6.75 12.89
CA PRO A 254 4.96 -7.26 11.60
C PRO A 254 6.09 -7.84 10.77
N TRP A 255 5.81 -8.90 10.04
CA TRP A 255 6.74 -9.54 9.13
C TRP A 255 6.25 -9.38 7.70
N ILE A 256 7.12 -8.92 6.82
CA ILE A 256 6.77 -8.61 5.43
C ILE A 256 7.69 -9.38 4.50
N ASN A 257 7.10 -10.08 3.54
CA ASN A 257 7.81 -10.74 2.45
C ASN A 257 7.39 -10.11 1.13
N VAL A 258 8.33 -9.61 0.32
CA VAL A 258 8.06 -8.81 -0.87
C VAL A 258 8.86 -9.31 -2.06
N SER A 259 8.16 -9.57 -3.18
CA SER A 259 8.75 -9.83 -4.50
C SER A 259 8.22 -8.88 -5.58
N LEU A 260 7.67 -7.72 -5.20
CA LEU A 260 7.17 -6.75 -6.16
C LEU A 260 8.31 -6.24 -7.04
N THR A 261 8.11 -6.30 -8.36
CA THR A 261 9.06 -5.82 -9.38
C THR A 261 8.74 -4.41 -9.87
N THR A 262 7.58 -3.88 -9.46
CA THR A 262 7.12 -2.52 -9.78
C THR A 262 6.67 -1.82 -8.52
N GLU A 263 6.74 -0.49 -8.53
CA GLU A 263 6.20 0.32 -7.45
C GLU A 263 4.66 0.31 -7.49
N VAL A 264 4.03 -0.13 -6.41
CA VAL A 264 2.58 -0.16 -6.24
C VAL A 264 2.16 0.96 -5.32
N VAL A 265 1.39 1.93 -5.83
CA VAL A 265 0.84 3.05 -5.07
C VAL A 265 -0.67 2.99 -5.17
N LEU A 266 -1.36 2.76 -4.04
CA LEU A 266 -2.82 2.58 -4.03
C LEU A 266 -3.60 3.90 -4.12
N HIS A 267 -3.00 5.02 -3.71
CA HIS A 267 -3.61 6.34 -3.79
C HIS A 267 -2.65 7.32 -4.49
N ARG A 268 -2.83 7.49 -5.80
CA ARG A 268 -2.06 8.47 -6.59
C ARG A 268 -2.82 9.79 -6.64
N VAL A 269 -2.17 10.85 -6.21
CA VAL A 269 -2.66 12.24 -6.36
C VAL A 269 -1.74 12.94 -7.33
N ASP A 270 -2.31 13.51 -8.40
CA ASP A 270 -1.55 14.35 -9.32
C ASP A 270 -1.32 15.72 -8.68
N LEU A 271 -0.09 15.94 -8.22
CA LEU A 271 0.32 17.19 -7.59
C LEU A 271 0.43 18.36 -8.59
N ASN A 272 0.35 18.11 -9.91
CA ASN A 272 0.39 19.11 -10.98
C ASN A 272 -1.01 19.37 -11.56
N ALA A 273 -2.05 18.71 -11.09
CA ALA A 273 -3.41 19.03 -11.52
C ALA A 273 -3.71 20.50 -11.18
N PRO A 274 -4.19 21.31 -12.15
CA PRO A 274 -4.57 22.70 -11.88
C PRO A 274 -5.67 22.67 -10.81
N LEU A 275 -5.48 23.42 -9.73
CA LEU A 275 -6.53 23.66 -8.76
C LEU A 275 -7.71 24.29 -9.51
N ILE A 276 -8.76 23.53 -9.72
CA ILE A 276 -10.05 24.10 -10.14
C ILE A 276 -10.57 24.83 -8.92
N VAL A 277 -10.15 26.09 -8.78
CA VAL A 277 -10.77 27.02 -7.85
C VAL A 277 -12.15 27.25 -8.42
N GLY A 278 -13.14 26.55 -7.86
CA GLY A 278 -14.54 26.85 -8.14
C GLY A 278 -14.74 28.34 -7.85
N GLU A 279 -15.14 29.09 -8.87
CA GLU A 279 -15.51 30.49 -8.73
C GLU A 279 -16.58 30.57 -7.64
N ALA A 280 -16.20 31.10 -6.49
CA ALA A 280 -17.12 31.42 -5.42
C ALA A 280 -18.05 32.53 -5.94
N THR A 281 -19.22 32.15 -6.42
CA THR A 281 -20.32 33.07 -6.64
C THR A 281 -20.63 33.76 -5.33
N ALA A 282 -20.46 35.08 -5.33
CA ALA A 282 -20.78 35.95 -4.19
C ALA A 282 -22.21 35.68 -3.69
N PRO A 283 -22.44 35.68 -2.36
CA PRO A 283 -23.76 35.45 -1.82
C PRO A 283 -24.68 36.61 -2.15
N GLN A 284 -25.71 36.35 -2.96
CA GLN A 284 -26.88 37.20 -2.98
C GLN A 284 -27.65 37.06 -1.67
N GLN A 285 -27.86 38.16 -1.00
CA GLN A 285 -28.74 38.28 0.16
C GLN A 285 -30.17 37.84 -0.26
N ALA A 286 -30.71 36.87 0.44
CA ALA A 286 -32.12 36.57 0.46
C ALA A 286 -32.57 36.40 1.91
N GLU A 287 -33.64 37.09 2.20
CA GLU A 287 -34.31 37.23 3.50
C GLU A 287 -34.97 35.94 3.98
N ASP A 288 -34.89 35.78 5.29
CA ASP A 288 -35.78 35.18 6.28
C ASP A 288 -36.78 34.07 5.84
N GLY A 289 -36.68 32.91 6.51
CA GLY A 289 -37.65 31.81 6.46
C GLY A 289 -37.18 30.57 7.22
N SER A 290 -37.50 30.53 8.52
CA SER A 290 -37.31 29.41 9.45
C SER A 290 -37.76 28.07 8.90
N ASP A 291 -36.93 27.03 8.83
CA ASP A 291 -37.24 25.74 9.48
C ASP A 291 -35.98 24.84 9.57
N GLY A 292 -35.74 24.30 10.75
CA GLY A 292 -34.58 23.50 11.03
C GLY A 292 -34.72 22.07 10.50
N ARG A 293 -33.64 21.60 9.86
CA ARG A 293 -33.20 20.18 9.91
C ARG A 293 -31.73 20.07 9.58
N ASN A 294 -30.97 19.53 10.53
CA ASN A 294 -29.56 19.17 10.47
C ASN A 294 -29.19 18.42 9.18
N ALA A 295 -28.26 19.01 8.43
CA ALA A 295 -27.40 18.29 7.50
C ALA A 295 -25.96 18.52 7.98
N THR A 296 -25.42 17.59 8.74
CA THR A 296 -23.99 17.52 9.10
C THR A 296 -23.21 17.18 7.83
N ALA A 297 -22.48 18.18 7.35
CA ALA A 297 -21.57 18.03 6.21
C ALA A 297 -20.35 17.20 6.60
N ASN A 298 -20.07 16.15 5.83
CA ASN A 298 -18.85 15.34 5.84
C ASN A 298 -17.69 16.13 5.16
N SER A 299 -17.08 17.11 5.83
CA SER A 299 -15.91 17.85 5.33
C SER A 299 -14.69 17.80 6.26
N SER A 300 -14.76 17.04 7.37
CA SER A 300 -13.72 17.12 8.42
C SER A 300 -12.49 16.23 8.18
N GLY A 301 -12.54 15.21 7.32
CA GLY A 301 -11.44 14.27 7.13
C GLY A 301 -10.30 14.80 6.24
N ASP A 302 -10.65 15.51 5.18
CA ASP A 302 -9.65 16.01 4.22
C ASP A 302 -8.89 17.24 4.77
N ASP A 303 -9.55 18.09 5.53
CA ASP A 303 -8.94 19.27 6.16
C ASP A 303 -7.95 18.86 7.27
N GLU A 304 -8.27 17.81 8.04
CA GLU A 304 -7.39 17.29 9.10
C GLU A 304 -6.17 16.59 8.52
N ALA A 305 -6.35 15.81 7.44
CA ALA A 305 -5.24 15.20 6.71
C ALA A 305 -4.30 16.25 6.09
N GLN A 306 -4.86 17.30 5.49
CA GLN A 306 -4.08 18.41 4.92
C GLN A 306 -3.34 19.21 5.98
N LEU A 307 -3.96 19.44 7.13
CA LEU A 307 -3.30 20.10 8.27
C LEU A 307 -2.14 19.25 8.79
N ALA A 308 -2.32 17.94 8.93
CA ALA A 308 -1.26 17.01 9.32
C ALA A 308 -0.09 17.00 8.32
N LEU A 309 -0.37 17.02 7.02
CA LEU A 309 0.65 17.14 5.98
C LEU A 309 1.43 18.45 6.08
N ASN A 310 0.76 19.57 6.32
CA ASN A 310 1.41 20.87 6.48
C ASN A 310 2.32 20.91 7.72
N VAL A 311 1.91 20.28 8.81
CA VAL A 311 2.75 20.13 10.02
C VAL A 311 3.99 19.29 9.73
N LEU A 312 3.85 18.20 8.95
CA LEU A 312 5.00 17.39 8.54
C LEU A 312 5.95 18.14 7.61
N ARG A 313 5.44 18.93 6.65
CA ARG A 313 6.27 19.77 5.77
C ARG A 313 7.11 20.79 6.53
N GLN A 314 6.58 21.34 7.62
CA GLN A 314 7.37 22.25 8.48
C GLN A 314 8.55 21.57 9.18
N LYS A 315 8.53 20.24 9.32
CA LYS A 315 9.64 19.45 9.89
C LYS A 315 10.73 19.10 8.89
N ILE A 316 10.54 19.37 7.59
CA ILE A 316 11.56 19.13 6.56
C ILE A 316 12.70 20.12 6.80
N PRO A 317 13.93 19.65 7.07
CA PRO A 317 15.05 20.56 7.30
C PRO A 317 15.39 21.29 6.01
N LYS A 318 15.65 22.60 6.11
CA LYS A 318 16.14 23.39 4.99
C LYS A 318 17.63 23.15 4.77
N LEU A 319 18.07 23.20 3.52
CA LEU A 319 19.49 23.27 3.18
C LEU A 319 20.02 24.67 3.53
N ALA A 320 21.32 24.79 3.72
CA ALA A 320 21.94 26.07 4.05
C ALA A 320 21.95 27.05 2.87
N SER A 321 21.91 26.53 1.62
CA SER A 321 21.84 27.33 0.39
C SER A 321 20.70 26.87 -0.52
N ASP A 322 20.13 27.86 -1.26
CA ASP A 322 19.16 27.62 -2.32
C ASP A 322 19.81 27.44 -3.71
N ASP A 323 21.15 27.37 -3.80
CA ASP A 323 21.87 27.19 -5.05
C ASP A 323 21.52 25.84 -5.72
N PRO A 324 21.63 25.77 -7.06
CA PRO A 324 21.47 24.53 -7.79
C PRO A 324 22.48 23.47 -7.35
N ILE A 325 22.02 22.26 -7.12
CA ILE A 325 22.86 21.13 -6.72
C ILE A 325 23.31 20.35 -7.94
N PHE A 326 24.61 20.02 -7.98
CA PHE A 326 25.25 19.21 -9.01
C PHE A 326 25.84 17.95 -8.37
N PHE A 327 25.90 16.86 -9.14
CA PHE A 327 26.33 15.55 -8.64
C PHE A 327 27.77 15.55 -8.12
N ASP A 328 28.66 16.27 -8.80
CA ASP A 328 30.11 16.27 -8.60
C ASP A 328 30.65 17.56 -7.93
N ARG A 329 29.77 18.45 -7.50
CA ARG A 329 30.17 19.70 -6.83
C ARG A 329 29.87 19.67 -5.35
N PRO A 330 30.72 20.33 -4.53
CA PRO A 330 30.47 20.50 -3.10
C PRO A 330 29.12 21.16 -2.83
N VAL A 331 28.41 20.66 -1.82
CA VAL A 331 27.09 21.14 -1.40
C VAL A 331 27.16 21.59 0.06
N ASP A 332 26.51 22.70 0.36
CA ASP A 332 26.27 23.12 1.74
C ASP A 332 24.92 22.58 2.20
N PHE A 333 24.94 21.44 2.89
CA PHE A 333 23.76 20.78 3.41
C PHE A 333 23.23 21.44 4.70
N GLY A 334 24.06 22.25 5.36
CA GLY A 334 23.82 22.75 6.72
C GLY A 334 24.02 21.68 7.80
N ASP A 335 24.79 20.62 7.51
CA ASP A 335 25.22 19.60 8.43
C ASP A 335 26.75 19.43 8.36
N PRO A 336 27.50 19.84 9.42
CA PRO A 336 28.95 19.84 9.42
C PRO A 336 29.62 18.48 9.10
N LYS A 337 28.87 17.39 9.19
CA LYS A 337 29.38 16.04 8.90
C LYS A 337 29.47 15.74 7.41
N ILE A 338 28.66 16.42 6.60
CA ILE A 338 28.57 16.21 5.15
C ILE A 338 28.80 17.48 4.33
N ASP A 339 28.83 18.66 4.95
CA ASP A 339 29.08 19.93 4.29
C ASP A 339 30.40 19.94 3.52
N GLY A 340 30.42 20.62 2.39
CA GLY A 340 31.57 20.75 1.53
C GLY A 340 31.89 19.48 0.72
N LYS A 341 31.08 18.44 0.79
CA LYS A 341 31.21 17.22 -0.02
C LYS A 341 30.20 17.22 -1.16
N SER A 342 30.56 16.57 -2.25
CA SER A 342 29.64 16.32 -3.35
C SER A 342 28.77 15.10 -3.09
N ILE A 343 27.65 14.98 -3.86
CA ILE A 343 26.81 13.74 -3.80
C ILE A 343 27.66 12.53 -4.19
N ALA A 344 28.53 12.64 -5.20
CA ALA A 344 29.41 11.57 -5.66
C ALA A 344 30.35 11.07 -4.55
N GLU A 345 30.95 11.97 -3.77
CA GLU A 345 31.81 11.61 -2.63
C GLU A 345 31.02 10.95 -1.49
N LEU A 346 29.81 11.45 -1.22
CA LEU A 346 29.00 10.93 -0.12
C LEU A 346 28.49 9.52 -0.37
N ILE A 347 28.09 9.17 -1.61
CA ILE A 347 27.61 7.81 -1.92
C ILE A 347 28.71 6.76 -1.94
N THR A 348 29.97 7.15 -2.05
CA THR A 348 31.14 6.27 -1.94
C THR A 348 31.74 6.26 -0.53
N GLY A 349 31.28 7.17 0.32
CA GLY A 349 31.74 7.35 1.69
C GLY A 349 31.25 6.30 2.68
N LYS A 350 31.46 6.59 3.96
CA LYS A 350 30.97 5.74 5.07
C LYS A 350 29.65 6.28 5.59
N PRO A 351 28.72 5.39 6.01
CA PRO A 351 27.48 5.83 6.65
C PRO A 351 27.77 6.54 7.97
N LEU A 352 27.05 7.62 8.25
CA LEU A 352 27.16 8.41 9.49
C LEU A 352 26.20 7.89 10.57
N PHE A 353 25.08 7.31 10.14
CA PHE A 353 24.03 6.77 11.00
C PHE A 353 23.72 5.33 10.61
N THR A 354 23.11 4.57 11.52
CA THR A 354 22.63 3.22 11.22
C THR A 354 21.67 3.24 10.03
N PRO A 355 21.85 2.35 9.03
CA PRO A 355 20.93 2.26 7.88
C PRO A 355 19.50 1.86 8.29
N VAL A 356 19.39 1.07 9.35
CA VAL A 356 18.11 0.61 9.91
C VAL A 356 18.19 0.75 11.43
N GLU A 357 17.17 1.30 12.05
CA GLU A 357 17.10 1.42 13.52
C GLU A 357 17.18 0.02 14.17
N GLY A 358 18.05 -0.12 15.16
CA GLY A 358 18.29 -1.40 15.84
C GLY A 358 19.26 -2.35 15.15
N LEU A 359 19.81 -2.00 13.98
CA LEU A 359 20.84 -2.82 13.33
C LEU A 359 22.16 -2.78 14.13
N ASP A 360 22.75 -3.96 14.40
CA ASP A 360 24.01 -4.06 15.12
C ASP A 360 25.11 -3.26 14.40
N LYS A 361 25.89 -2.52 15.18
CA LYS A 361 27.01 -1.70 14.67
C LYS A 361 28.03 -2.54 13.87
N ALA A 362 28.27 -3.77 14.25
CA ALA A 362 29.19 -4.68 13.56
C ALA A 362 28.76 -4.96 12.09
N VAL A 363 27.47 -4.83 11.77
CA VAL A 363 26.95 -5.08 10.42
C VAL A 363 27.26 -3.95 9.45
N TRP A 364 27.28 -2.69 9.92
CA TRP A 364 27.37 -1.52 9.04
C TRP A 364 28.56 -0.59 9.34
N GLN A 365 29.02 -0.55 10.59
CA GLN A 365 30.10 0.35 11.00
C GLN A 365 31.42 -0.03 10.31
N GLY A 366 32.02 0.92 9.62
CA GLY A 366 33.25 0.70 8.87
C GLY A 366 33.08 0.22 7.42
N LYS A 367 31.85 -0.10 6.99
CA LYS A 367 31.54 -0.37 5.57
C LYS A 367 31.35 0.93 4.79
N HIS A 368 31.56 0.87 3.49
CA HIS A 368 31.24 1.97 2.57
C HIS A 368 29.82 1.84 2.03
N CYS A 369 29.18 2.95 1.65
CA CYS A 369 27.82 2.95 1.13
C CYS A 369 27.65 2.06 -0.11
N ASN A 370 28.65 2.04 -0.98
CA ASN A 370 28.69 1.17 -2.16
C ASN A 370 28.90 -0.33 -1.83
N GLY A 371 29.22 -0.70 -0.62
CA GLY A 371 29.26 -2.09 -0.16
C GLY A 371 27.90 -2.69 0.17
N CYS A 372 26.86 -1.83 0.31
CA CYS A 372 25.48 -2.24 0.57
C CYS A 372 24.57 -1.93 -0.63
N HIS A 373 24.92 -0.91 -1.43
CA HIS A 373 24.14 -0.46 -2.59
C HIS A 373 25.08 -0.19 -3.76
N GLU A 374 24.75 -0.73 -4.92
CA GLU A 374 25.45 -0.40 -6.18
C GLU A 374 24.93 0.95 -6.74
N TRP A 375 25.19 2.06 -6.00
CA TRP A 375 24.79 3.38 -6.43
C TRP A 375 25.73 3.92 -7.52
N ASP A 376 25.17 4.22 -8.66
CA ASP A 376 25.71 5.10 -9.69
C ASP A 376 24.85 6.37 -9.83
N LYS A 377 25.29 7.33 -10.63
CA LYS A 377 24.55 8.59 -10.87
C LYS A 377 23.14 8.35 -11.39
N VAL A 378 22.92 7.34 -12.25
CA VAL A 378 21.63 7.06 -12.89
C VAL A 378 20.64 6.49 -11.88
N ARG A 379 21.02 5.44 -11.17
CA ARG A 379 20.19 4.79 -10.13
C ARG A 379 19.88 5.75 -8.99
N LEU A 380 20.86 6.56 -8.60
CA LEU A 380 20.63 7.57 -7.57
C LEU A 380 19.68 8.68 -8.05
N CYS A 381 19.72 9.07 -9.33
CA CYS A 381 18.80 10.03 -9.91
C CYS A 381 17.35 9.50 -9.87
N GLU A 382 17.12 8.22 -10.18
CA GLU A 382 15.79 7.61 -10.08
C GLU A 382 15.29 7.64 -8.64
N GLN A 383 16.14 7.30 -7.67
CA GLN A 383 15.78 7.40 -6.25
C GLN A 383 15.51 8.85 -5.82
N ALA A 384 16.29 9.79 -6.31
CA ALA A 384 16.15 11.21 -6.00
C ALA A 384 14.84 11.81 -6.54
N LYS A 385 14.36 11.33 -7.69
CA LYS A 385 13.05 11.70 -8.25
C LYS A 385 11.90 11.32 -7.32
N ASN A 386 11.99 10.19 -6.60
CA ASN A 386 10.98 9.79 -5.62
C ASN A 386 10.91 10.80 -4.46
N PHE A 387 12.06 11.31 -3.99
CA PHE A 387 12.09 12.37 -2.98
C PHE A 387 11.57 13.70 -3.53
N ALA A 388 11.82 14.01 -4.80
CA ALA A 388 11.33 15.22 -5.44
C ALA A 388 9.82 15.20 -5.71
N ALA A 389 9.27 14.03 -6.01
CA ALA A 389 7.82 13.82 -6.21
C ALA A 389 7.02 13.85 -4.89
N ASN A 390 7.65 13.51 -3.77
CA ASN A 390 7.00 13.50 -2.46
C ASN A 390 7.96 14.05 -1.39
N ASP A 391 7.83 15.34 -1.10
CA ASP A 391 8.69 16.09 -0.19
C ASP A 391 8.71 15.51 1.24
N ILE A 392 7.60 14.94 1.71
CA ILE A 392 7.50 14.32 3.03
C ILE A 392 8.30 13.01 3.09
N SER A 393 8.55 12.35 1.96
CA SER A 393 9.33 11.11 1.92
C SER A 393 10.75 11.28 2.46
N VAL A 394 11.29 12.50 2.45
CA VAL A 394 12.60 12.80 3.05
C VAL A 394 12.63 12.63 4.58
N LEU A 395 11.47 12.76 5.23
CA LEU A 395 11.33 12.58 6.70
C LEU A 395 11.15 11.12 7.10
N ARG A 396 10.80 10.26 6.12
CA ARG A 396 10.56 8.84 6.36
C ARG A 396 11.88 8.15 6.62
N LEU A 397 12.12 7.10 7.04
CA LEU A 397 13.35 6.33 7.25
C LEU A 397 14.61 7.17 7.52
N GLN A 398 15.32 6.85 8.56
CA GLN A 398 16.63 7.45 8.83
C GLN A 398 17.60 7.05 7.72
N HIS A 399 18.11 8.03 6.97
CA HIS A 399 19.11 7.77 5.95
C HIS A 399 20.51 7.73 6.60
N PRO A 400 21.42 6.84 6.16
CA PRO A 400 22.78 6.77 6.69
C PRO A 400 23.61 8.07 6.60
N LEU A 401 23.21 9.01 5.72
CA LEU A 401 23.80 10.34 5.59
C LEU A 401 22.87 11.46 6.10
N GLY A 402 21.77 11.10 6.77
CA GLY A 402 20.83 12.06 7.36
C GLY A 402 19.73 12.57 6.40
N THR A 403 18.73 13.25 6.98
CA THR A 403 17.58 13.76 6.24
C THR A 403 17.96 14.89 5.27
N ARG A 404 18.91 15.75 5.62
CA ARG A 404 19.37 16.84 4.74
C ARG A 404 19.99 16.35 3.44
N PHE A 405 20.66 15.20 3.46
CA PHE A 405 21.14 14.55 2.25
C PHE A 405 19.98 14.17 1.31
N LYS A 406 18.86 13.63 1.84
CA LYS A 406 17.67 13.33 1.03
C LYS A 406 17.01 14.58 0.46
N VAL A 407 16.97 15.68 1.22
CA VAL A 407 16.48 16.97 0.72
C VAL A 407 17.35 17.47 -0.43
N ALA A 408 18.68 17.32 -0.32
CA ALA A 408 19.60 17.68 -1.40
C ALA A 408 19.41 16.79 -2.64
N LEU A 409 19.16 15.49 -2.47
CA LEU A 409 18.82 14.59 -3.57
C LEU A 409 17.52 15.03 -4.28
N ALA A 410 16.48 15.37 -3.52
CA ALA A 410 15.23 15.88 -4.09
C ALA A 410 15.47 17.14 -4.94
N LYS A 411 16.24 18.10 -4.41
CA LYS A 411 16.58 19.34 -5.12
C LYS A 411 17.45 19.08 -6.36
N TRP A 412 18.41 18.16 -6.27
CA TRP A 412 19.23 17.73 -7.42
C TRP A 412 18.36 17.10 -8.52
N ALA A 413 17.38 16.26 -8.18
CA ALA A 413 16.45 15.68 -9.14
C ALA A 413 15.55 16.74 -9.80
N GLN A 414 15.06 17.73 -9.05
CA GLN A 414 14.33 18.89 -9.58
C GLN A 414 15.18 19.71 -10.59
N GLY A 415 16.51 19.76 -10.39
CA GLY A 415 17.47 20.36 -11.33
C GLY A 415 17.82 19.46 -12.52
N GLY A 416 17.15 18.33 -12.72
CA GLY A 416 17.37 17.40 -13.83
C GLY A 416 18.58 16.48 -13.65
N CYS A 417 19.04 16.23 -12.44
CA CYS A 417 20.15 15.34 -12.09
C CYS A 417 21.48 15.68 -12.80
N LYS A 418 21.79 16.95 -12.94
CA LYS A 418 22.98 17.46 -13.64
C LYS A 418 24.27 17.26 -12.89
#